data_8ea04b9179533ad50ecf213bf6903f5c
#
_entry.id   8ea04b9179533ad50ecf213bf6903f5c
#
_cell.length_a   1.000
_cell.length_b   1.000
_cell.length_c   1.000
_cell.angle_alpha   90.00
_cell.angle_beta   90.00
_cell.angle_gamma   90.00
#
_symmetry.space_group_name_H-M   'P 1'
#
loop_
_entity.id
_entity.type
_entity.pdbx_description
1 polymer ?
#
loop_
_entity_poly.entity_id
_entity_poly.type
_entity_poly.pdbx_seq_one_letter_code
_entity_poly.pdbx_strand_id
1 'polypeptide(L)'
;MAYKEIDSDNLIEIDSVSSFIEQVKKLRNEEIENGSSKELYFRGQETEFWDIEPSIFRNNMLSIEHKLMQVPLQKVPTEFKDFSTAFDIMTKYQHYGMCTRLLDLTTNPLVALYFACKMHGEEEYETEEGIVEKEPYGVIYFTNKYYSSLPSEQAVQIVSALSTYNLSSENTISEILEKLKQNKIIDNDTKERWLQTKHRQEFIDIIQNNYMVVPTYTNERLKKQSGVFLLASLFLFKLGTDINDSIISKTKGTLRTEFDDKYFYVSGNNKEEILKELDIYNINEATLFPELEHQLNHIRNTYETSARPVEEFVKYKEVYEPSKKSVYLYGEDLNDYIVNDFERIVKGVVTHDDMESIKNIIQKNFGVDWYKRESVLSGMRMDILGYYLLKKKIDKNIALKQTEQIMSSLLNVVDEFTYSKAEDGE
;
A
#
# COMPACT_ATOMS: atom_id res chain seq x y z
N MET A 1 -2.41 -24.03 -5.71
CA MET A 1 -1.03 -23.61 -6.09
C MET A 1 -0.05 -24.63 -5.56
N ALA A 2 0.97 -25.04 -6.32
CA ALA A 2 1.90 -26.06 -5.84
C ALA A 2 2.69 -25.47 -4.66
N TYR A 3 2.65 -26.17 -3.54
CA TYR A 3 3.50 -25.87 -2.38
C TYR A 3 4.96 -25.83 -2.83
N LYS A 4 5.63 -24.71 -2.61
CA LYS A 4 7.09 -24.68 -2.63
C LYS A 4 7.51 -25.46 -1.38
N GLU A 5 8.03 -26.69 -1.54
CA GLU A 5 8.69 -27.37 -0.43
C GLU A 5 9.75 -26.42 0.11
N ILE A 6 9.55 -25.98 1.34
CA ILE A 6 10.51 -25.15 2.05
C ILE A 6 11.65 -26.11 2.41
N ASP A 7 12.84 -25.85 1.85
CA ASP A 7 14.03 -26.62 2.15
C ASP A 7 14.36 -26.47 3.66
N SER A 8 14.04 -27.49 4.44
CA SER A 8 14.09 -27.46 5.90
C SER A 8 15.49 -27.17 6.46
N ASP A 9 16.54 -27.43 5.68
CA ASP A 9 17.93 -27.29 6.14
C ASP A 9 18.41 -25.83 6.16
N ASN A 10 17.73 -24.94 5.45
CA ASN A 10 18.07 -23.52 5.34
C ASN A 10 17.15 -22.58 6.12
N LEU A 11 16.20 -23.14 6.86
CA LEU A 11 15.20 -22.39 7.62
C LEU A 11 15.64 -22.18 9.07
N ILE A 12 15.55 -20.93 9.53
CA ILE A 12 15.81 -20.57 10.93
C ILE A 12 14.54 -19.98 11.52
N GLU A 13 13.92 -20.69 12.45
CA GLU A 13 12.71 -20.21 13.13
C GLU A 13 13.05 -19.09 14.11
N ILE A 14 12.18 -18.07 14.12
CA ILE A 14 12.24 -16.93 15.02
C ILE A 14 10.95 -16.88 15.84
N ASP A 15 11.09 -16.95 17.15
CA ASP A 15 10.00 -16.95 18.12
C ASP A 15 9.93 -15.66 18.96
N SER A 16 10.99 -14.85 18.93
CA SER A 16 11.10 -13.61 19.71
C SER A 16 12.08 -12.63 19.08
N VAL A 17 12.00 -11.35 19.43
CA VAL A 17 12.99 -10.33 19.03
C VAL A 17 14.38 -10.71 19.55
N SER A 18 14.47 -11.26 20.74
CA SER A 18 15.76 -11.68 21.32
C SER A 18 16.42 -12.80 20.54
N SER A 19 15.67 -13.85 20.14
CA SER A 19 16.19 -14.94 19.31
C SER A 19 16.65 -14.45 17.95
N PHE A 20 15.90 -13.53 17.34
CA PHE A 20 16.30 -12.91 16.07
C PHE A 20 17.61 -12.12 16.17
N ILE A 21 17.76 -11.27 17.20
CA ILE A 21 19.00 -10.51 17.43
C ILE A 21 20.21 -11.45 17.61
N GLU A 22 20.04 -12.56 18.31
CA GLU A 22 21.10 -13.55 18.48
C GLU A 22 21.52 -14.20 17.16
N GLN A 23 20.56 -14.54 16.30
CA GLN A 23 20.86 -15.10 14.98
C GLN A 23 21.55 -14.08 14.07
N VAL A 24 21.11 -12.84 14.07
CA VAL A 24 21.76 -11.75 13.30
C VAL A 24 23.20 -11.51 13.79
N LYS A 25 23.45 -11.58 15.12
CA LYS A 25 24.80 -11.50 15.67
C LYS A 25 25.69 -12.65 15.20
N LYS A 26 25.16 -13.87 15.14
CA LYS A 26 25.90 -15.04 14.62
C LYS A 26 26.30 -14.83 13.16
N LEU A 27 25.34 -14.43 12.30
CA LEU A 27 25.62 -14.12 10.90
C LEU A 27 26.73 -13.07 10.77
N ARG A 28 26.65 -12.00 11.55
CA ARG A 28 27.64 -10.92 11.50
C ARG A 28 29.04 -11.38 11.94
N ASN A 29 29.11 -12.23 12.94
CA ASN A 29 30.37 -12.80 13.40
C ASN A 29 30.98 -13.76 12.35
N GLU A 30 30.17 -14.62 11.75
CA GLU A 30 30.60 -15.48 10.63
C GLU A 30 31.18 -14.68 9.47
N GLU A 31 30.57 -13.54 9.13
CA GLU A 31 31.08 -12.63 8.09
C GLU A 31 32.43 -12.01 8.48
N ILE A 32 32.58 -11.56 9.73
CA ILE A 32 33.84 -10.96 10.23
C ILE A 32 34.95 -12.03 10.23
N GLU A 33 34.67 -13.25 10.67
CA GLU A 33 35.62 -14.36 10.66
C GLU A 33 36.06 -14.73 9.24
N ASN A 34 35.15 -14.64 8.26
CA ASN A 34 35.43 -14.85 6.85
C ASN A 34 36.15 -13.66 6.19
N GLY A 35 36.47 -12.60 6.94
CA GLY A 35 37.14 -11.41 6.44
C GLY A 35 36.28 -10.52 5.55
N SER A 36 34.95 -10.68 5.59
CA SER A 36 34.03 -9.84 4.85
C SER A 36 33.84 -8.48 5.59
N SER A 37 33.97 -7.40 4.82
CA SER A 37 33.65 -6.03 5.29
C SER A 37 32.30 -5.53 4.74
N LYS A 38 31.55 -6.39 4.09
CA LYS A 38 30.27 -6.03 3.46
C LYS A 38 29.17 -5.89 4.50
N GLU A 39 28.23 -5.02 4.22
CA GLU A 39 27.04 -4.86 5.05
C GLU A 39 26.03 -5.98 4.79
N LEU A 40 25.25 -6.29 5.82
CA LEU A 40 24.07 -7.15 5.71
C LEU A 40 22.86 -6.31 5.38
N TYR A 41 22.13 -6.72 4.36
CA TYR A 41 20.87 -6.13 3.95
C TYR A 41 19.75 -7.13 4.14
N PHE A 42 18.61 -6.66 4.63
CA PHE A 42 17.48 -7.49 5.01
C PHE A 42 16.22 -7.09 4.26
N ARG A 43 15.36 -8.08 4.02
CA ARG A 43 14.02 -7.88 3.46
C ARG A 43 13.03 -8.75 4.20
N GLY A 44 12.01 -8.15 4.84
CA GLY A 44 10.86 -8.84 5.43
C GLY A 44 9.70 -8.92 4.47
N GLN A 45 9.01 -10.06 4.47
CA GLN A 45 7.76 -10.30 3.74
C GLN A 45 6.76 -10.95 4.69
N GLU A 46 5.51 -10.49 4.68
CA GLU A 46 4.45 -10.96 5.57
C GLU A 46 3.94 -12.36 5.24
N THR A 47 4.31 -12.89 4.06
CA THR A 47 3.93 -14.24 3.62
C THR A 47 5.05 -14.92 2.82
N GLU A 48 5.17 -16.24 2.97
CA GLU A 48 6.06 -17.10 2.18
C GLU A 48 5.61 -17.29 0.73
N PHE A 49 4.36 -16.95 0.43
CA PHE A 49 3.82 -17.12 -0.92
C PHE A 49 4.31 -16.08 -1.92
N TRP A 50 4.93 -15.01 -1.47
CA TRP A 50 5.45 -13.99 -2.37
C TRP A 50 6.84 -14.33 -2.90
N ASP A 51 6.99 -14.25 -4.20
CA ASP A 51 8.32 -14.28 -4.81
C ASP A 51 9.10 -12.99 -4.50
N ILE A 52 10.44 -13.11 -4.48
CA ILE A 52 11.30 -11.93 -4.38
C ILE A 52 11.41 -11.30 -5.76
N GLU A 53 10.51 -10.36 -6.01
CA GLU A 53 10.45 -9.67 -7.30
C GLU A 53 10.05 -8.19 -7.13
N PRO A 54 10.54 -7.31 -8.00
CA PRO A 54 10.14 -5.91 -7.98
C PRO A 54 8.69 -5.74 -8.44
N SER A 55 8.04 -4.70 -7.92
CA SER A 55 6.62 -4.44 -8.21
C SER A 55 6.29 -4.23 -9.68
N ILE A 56 7.29 -3.87 -10.51
CA ILE A 56 7.13 -3.67 -11.95
C ILE A 56 6.70 -4.95 -12.70
N PHE A 57 6.86 -6.13 -12.09
CA PHE A 57 6.42 -7.39 -12.70
C PHE A 57 4.90 -7.60 -12.58
N ARG A 58 4.25 -6.90 -11.67
CA ARG A 58 2.79 -6.99 -11.47
C ARG A 58 2.07 -6.46 -12.71
N ASN A 59 1.02 -7.16 -13.13
CA ASN A 59 0.15 -6.75 -14.24
C ASN A 59 0.91 -6.40 -15.55
N ASN A 60 2.07 -7.05 -15.82
CA ASN A 60 2.88 -6.81 -17.00
C ASN A 60 3.41 -5.37 -17.17
N MET A 61 3.53 -4.61 -16.07
CA MET A 61 3.94 -3.20 -16.09
C MET A 61 5.35 -3.00 -16.66
N LEU A 62 6.24 -4.01 -16.64
CA LEU A 62 7.58 -3.93 -17.23
C LEU A 62 7.56 -3.51 -18.69
N SER A 63 6.56 -3.93 -19.47
CA SER A 63 6.43 -3.59 -20.90
C SER A 63 6.23 -2.10 -21.15
N ILE A 64 5.62 -1.40 -20.21
CA ILE A 64 5.31 0.03 -20.27
C ILE A 64 6.13 0.88 -19.28
N GLU A 65 7.17 0.32 -18.68
CA GLU A 65 8.00 0.98 -17.67
C GLU A 65 8.44 2.39 -18.10
N HIS A 66 8.87 2.56 -19.37
CA HIS A 66 9.26 3.85 -19.92
C HIS A 66 8.14 4.90 -19.85
N LYS A 67 6.88 4.49 -20.00
CA LYS A 67 5.73 5.39 -19.85
C LYS A 67 5.49 5.73 -18.38
N LEU A 68 5.60 4.74 -17.48
CA LEU A 68 5.49 4.95 -16.04
C LEU A 68 6.56 5.93 -15.55
N MET A 69 7.76 5.88 -16.12
CA MET A 69 8.85 6.79 -15.77
C MET A 69 8.67 8.20 -16.35
N GLN A 70 8.15 8.35 -17.58
CA GLN A 70 8.14 9.64 -18.28
C GLN A 70 6.85 10.44 -18.13
N VAL A 71 5.68 9.76 -18.11
CA VAL A 71 4.39 10.46 -18.09
C VAL A 71 4.18 11.33 -16.85
N PRO A 72 4.52 10.88 -15.63
CA PRO A 72 4.37 11.72 -14.43
C PRO A 72 5.20 13.00 -14.49
N LEU A 73 6.42 12.95 -15.08
CA LEU A 73 7.27 14.13 -15.26
C LEU A 73 6.61 15.21 -16.13
N GLN A 74 5.76 14.80 -17.08
CA GLN A 74 5.00 15.71 -17.93
C GLN A 74 3.72 16.22 -17.24
N LYS A 75 3.11 15.39 -16.39
CA LYS A 75 1.82 15.73 -15.75
C LYS A 75 1.99 16.61 -14.51
N VAL A 76 3.04 16.37 -13.72
CA VAL A 76 3.30 17.08 -12.47
C VAL A 76 4.79 17.49 -12.37
N PRO A 77 5.31 18.28 -13.31
CA PRO A 77 6.75 18.58 -13.42
C PRO A 77 7.32 19.28 -12.18
N THR A 78 6.51 20.02 -11.46
CA THR A 78 6.92 20.75 -10.26
C THR A 78 7.40 19.83 -9.15
N GLU A 79 6.86 18.61 -9.08
CA GLU A 79 7.19 17.60 -8.07
C GLU A 79 8.60 17.01 -8.24
N PHE A 80 9.21 17.21 -9.42
CA PHE A 80 10.47 16.56 -9.79
C PHE A 80 11.63 17.53 -10.07
N LYS A 81 11.46 18.84 -9.78
CA LYS A 81 12.46 19.87 -10.09
C LYS A 81 13.82 19.65 -9.40
N ASP A 82 13.79 19.07 -8.20
CA ASP A 82 14.96 18.87 -7.36
C ASP A 82 15.63 17.51 -7.55
N PHE A 83 15.08 16.67 -8.45
CA PHE A 83 15.61 15.34 -8.72
C PHE A 83 16.54 15.37 -9.93
N SER A 84 17.76 14.88 -9.74
CA SER A 84 18.81 14.93 -10.75
C SER A 84 19.01 13.62 -11.51
N THR A 85 18.58 12.49 -10.94
CA THR A 85 18.79 11.17 -11.53
C THR A 85 17.48 10.42 -11.73
N ALA A 86 17.44 9.48 -12.68
CA ALA A 86 16.32 8.59 -12.89
C ALA A 86 16.08 7.69 -11.65
N PHE A 87 17.13 7.38 -10.89
CA PHE A 87 17.03 6.63 -9.65
C PHE A 87 16.24 7.41 -8.58
N ASP A 88 16.56 8.69 -8.35
CA ASP A 88 15.84 9.53 -7.38
C ASP A 88 14.36 9.66 -7.74
N ILE A 89 14.05 9.83 -9.03
CA ILE A 89 12.67 9.85 -9.53
C ILE A 89 11.97 8.53 -9.23
N MET A 90 12.64 7.40 -9.46
CA MET A 90 12.14 6.06 -9.24
C MET A 90 11.84 5.80 -7.76
N THR A 91 12.71 6.26 -6.84
CA THR A 91 12.48 6.16 -5.39
C THR A 91 11.27 6.98 -4.94
N LYS A 92 11.07 8.18 -5.50
CA LYS A 92 9.86 8.96 -5.24
C LYS A 92 8.62 8.27 -5.76
N TYR A 93 8.65 7.69 -6.96
CA TYR A 93 7.53 6.95 -7.51
C TYR A 93 7.12 5.78 -6.63
N GLN A 94 8.09 4.99 -6.16
CA GLN A 94 7.83 3.86 -5.28
C GLN A 94 7.21 4.28 -3.95
N HIS A 95 7.67 5.39 -3.38
CA HIS A 95 7.09 5.96 -2.18
C HIS A 95 5.58 6.27 -2.34
N TYR A 96 5.16 6.72 -3.53
CA TYR A 96 3.75 6.98 -3.85
C TYR A 96 3.04 5.78 -4.50
N GLY A 97 3.58 4.57 -4.37
CA GLY A 97 2.91 3.34 -4.79
C GLY A 97 2.99 3.01 -6.28
N MET A 98 3.80 3.74 -7.06
CA MET A 98 4.06 3.39 -8.45
C MET A 98 4.93 2.14 -8.54
N CYS A 99 4.61 1.25 -9.47
CA CYS A 99 5.43 0.08 -9.74
C CYS A 99 6.79 0.47 -10.33
N THR A 100 7.87 -0.02 -9.73
CA THR A 100 9.25 0.22 -10.16
C THR A 100 10.06 -1.08 -10.20
N ARG A 101 11.28 -1.01 -10.77
CA ARG A 101 12.27 -2.10 -10.73
C ARG A 101 13.07 -2.16 -9.43
N LEU A 102 12.79 -1.27 -8.48
CA LEU A 102 13.44 -1.27 -7.18
C LEU A 102 12.82 -2.34 -6.28
N LEU A 103 13.66 -3.01 -5.53
CA LEU A 103 13.25 -3.89 -4.45
C LEU A 103 13.68 -3.26 -3.12
N ASP A 104 12.72 -3.08 -2.21
CA ASP A 104 12.98 -2.50 -0.89
C ASP A 104 13.75 -3.48 -0.01
N LEU A 105 14.83 -2.98 0.59
CA LEU A 105 15.59 -3.63 1.66
C LEU A 105 15.84 -2.63 2.77
N THR A 106 16.40 -3.12 3.86
CA THR A 106 16.81 -2.28 4.99
C THR A 106 18.16 -2.76 5.55
N THR A 107 18.93 -1.83 6.11
CA THR A 107 20.11 -2.16 6.91
C THR A 107 19.77 -2.47 8.38
N ASN A 108 18.53 -2.18 8.80
CA ASN A 108 18.06 -2.47 10.15
C ASN A 108 17.28 -3.80 10.18
N PRO A 109 17.84 -4.88 10.78
CA PRO A 109 17.18 -6.18 10.83
C PRO A 109 15.81 -6.14 11.53
N LEU A 110 15.64 -5.29 12.55
CA LEU A 110 14.36 -5.20 13.27
C LEU A 110 13.24 -4.60 12.39
N VAL A 111 13.60 -3.73 11.46
CA VAL A 111 12.63 -3.23 10.46
C VAL A 111 12.19 -4.37 9.53
N ALA A 112 13.11 -5.23 9.10
CA ALA A 112 12.74 -6.39 8.28
C ALA A 112 11.87 -7.38 9.08
N LEU A 113 12.16 -7.61 10.37
CA LEU A 113 11.33 -8.42 11.25
C LEU A 113 9.92 -7.83 11.39
N TYR A 114 9.80 -6.50 11.55
CA TYR A 114 8.50 -5.83 11.57
C TYR A 114 7.68 -6.13 10.31
N PHE A 115 8.28 -6.00 9.11
CA PHE A 115 7.59 -6.29 7.86
C PHE A 115 7.20 -7.76 7.71
N ALA A 116 8.03 -8.68 8.22
CA ALA A 116 7.70 -10.10 8.23
C ALA A 116 6.54 -10.43 9.18
N CYS A 117 6.42 -9.71 10.28
CA CYS A 117 5.38 -9.91 11.28
C CYS A 117 4.06 -9.17 10.98
N LYS A 118 3.99 -8.36 9.90
CA LYS A 118 2.69 -7.78 9.50
C LYS A 118 1.69 -8.89 9.23
N MET A 119 0.45 -8.67 9.68
CA MET A 119 -0.63 -9.61 9.45
C MET A 119 -1.05 -9.56 7.97
N HIS A 120 -1.04 -10.72 7.33
CA HIS A 120 -1.43 -10.88 5.92
C HIS A 120 -2.93 -11.18 5.79
N GLY A 121 -3.46 -11.93 6.74
CA GLY A 121 -4.77 -12.55 6.69
C GLY A 121 -4.64 -14.06 6.49
N GLU A 122 -5.70 -14.77 6.84
CA GLU A 122 -5.69 -16.23 6.78
C GLU A 122 -5.63 -16.74 5.32
N GLU A 123 -4.79 -17.75 5.10
CA GLU A 123 -4.60 -18.45 3.83
C GLU A 123 -4.91 -19.95 3.99
N GLU A 124 -5.40 -20.57 2.94
CA GLU A 124 -5.74 -22.00 2.92
C GLU A 124 -4.48 -22.87 2.78
N TYR A 125 -4.29 -23.79 3.71
CA TYR A 125 -3.23 -24.80 3.70
C TYR A 125 -3.83 -26.20 3.59
N GLU A 126 -3.37 -26.98 2.61
CA GLU A 126 -3.70 -28.40 2.53
C GLU A 126 -2.84 -29.18 3.55
N THR A 127 -3.48 -29.92 4.44
CA THR A 127 -2.84 -30.82 5.42
C THR A 127 -3.35 -32.24 5.23
N GLU A 128 -2.72 -33.22 5.88
CA GLU A 128 -3.20 -34.61 5.86
C GLU A 128 -4.62 -34.75 6.43
N GLU A 129 -5.05 -33.81 7.27
CA GLU A 129 -6.38 -33.79 7.92
C GLU A 129 -7.41 -32.97 7.14
N GLY A 130 -7.01 -32.26 6.06
CA GLY A 130 -7.86 -31.40 5.25
C GLY A 130 -7.31 -30.01 5.05
N ILE A 131 -8.17 -29.09 4.58
CA ILE A 131 -7.82 -27.67 4.40
C ILE A 131 -7.96 -26.95 5.74
N VAL A 132 -6.92 -26.21 6.11
CA VAL A 132 -6.88 -25.40 7.34
C VAL A 132 -6.55 -23.96 6.93
N GLU A 133 -7.34 -23.01 7.41
CA GLU A 133 -7.05 -21.58 7.29
C GLU A 133 -6.15 -21.13 8.45
N LYS A 134 -5.06 -20.47 8.16
CA LYS A 134 -4.15 -19.89 9.16
C LYS A 134 -3.39 -18.71 8.59
N GLU A 135 -2.92 -17.83 9.48
CA GLU A 135 -1.98 -16.76 9.13
C GLU A 135 -0.69 -17.35 8.57
N PRO A 136 -0.22 -16.92 7.37
CA PRO A 136 0.99 -17.44 6.75
C PRO A 136 2.25 -17.08 7.53
N TYR A 137 3.33 -17.81 7.25
CA TYR A 137 4.63 -17.50 7.82
C TYR A 137 5.15 -16.17 7.30
N GLY A 138 5.68 -15.34 8.20
CA GLY A 138 6.51 -14.21 7.79
C GLY A 138 7.93 -14.67 7.47
N VAL A 139 8.57 -14.07 6.47
CA VAL A 139 9.89 -14.47 5.99
C VAL A 139 10.84 -13.28 5.97
N ILE A 140 12.09 -13.49 6.43
CA ILE A 140 13.14 -12.48 6.38
C ILE A 140 14.31 -13.05 5.57
N TYR A 141 14.54 -12.47 4.41
CA TYR A 141 15.70 -12.75 3.58
C TYR A 141 16.82 -11.78 3.91
N PHE A 142 18.08 -12.21 3.73
CA PHE A 142 19.24 -11.36 3.90
C PHE A 142 20.27 -11.59 2.79
N THR A 143 21.16 -10.64 2.59
CA THR A 143 22.27 -10.72 1.64
C THR A 143 23.44 -9.85 2.09
N ASN A 144 24.65 -10.33 1.79
CA ASN A 144 25.92 -9.62 1.94
C ASN A 144 26.69 -9.58 0.61
N LYS A 145 26.03 -9.94 -0.51
CA LYS A 145 26.67 -10.05 -1.81
C LYS A 145 27.16 -8.73 -2.40
N TYR A 146 26.63 -7.62 -1.89
CA TYR A 146 26.80 -6.29 -2.48
C TYR A 146 27.64 -5.36 -1.62
N TYR A 147 28.39 -4.50 -2.30
CA TYR A 147 28.81 -3.22 -1.74
C TYR A 147 27.71 -2.17 -2.01
N SER A 148 27.57 -1.22 -1.11
CA SER A 148 26.64 -0.12 -1.32
C SER A 148 27.12 0.81 -2.42
N SER A 149 26.21 1.18 -3.31
CA SER A 149 26.42 2.17 -4.36
C SER A 149 25.63 3.45 -4.09
N LEU A 150 26.09 4.54 -4.67
CA LEU A 150 25.40 5.83 -4.59
C LEU A 150 24.60 6.11 -5.88
N PRO A 151 23.51 6.90 -5.80
CA PRO A 151 22.75 7.31 -6.98
C PRO A 151 23.56 8.01 -8.06
N SER A 152 24.66 8.67 -7.67
CA SER A 152 25.58 9.39 -8.56
C SER A 152 26.58 8.50 -9.30
N GLU A 153 26.71 7.23 -8.94
CA GLU A 153 27.60 6.31 -9.63
C GLU A 153 27.12 6.03 -11.04
N GLN A 154 28.06 6.02 -12.01
CA GLN A 154 27.74 5.88 -13.42
C GLN A 154 26.94 4.62 -13.73
N ALA A 155 27.27 3.49 -13.12
CA ALA A 155 26.56 2.25 -13.31
C ALA A 155 25.08 2.35 -12.86
N VAL A 156 24.82 2.95 -11.70
CA VAL A 156 23.47 3.21 -11.18
C VAL A 156 22.69 4.15 -12.12
N GLN A 157 23.35 5.22 -12.58
CA GLN A 157 22.75 6.15 -13.53
C GLN A 157 22.37 5.48 -14.85
N ILE A 158 23.25 4.62 -15.39
CA ILE A 158 22.98 3.89 -16.63
C ILE A 158 21.78 2.96 -16.46
N VAL A 159 21.79 2.06 -15.46
CA VAL A 159 20.72 1.08 -15.25
C VAL A 159 19.39 1.75 -14.98
N SER A 160 19.38 2.81 -14.16
CA SER A 160 18.16 3.56 -13.90
C SER A 160 17.67 4.36 -15.12
N ALA A 161 18.56 4.97 -15.90
CA ALA A 161 18.17 5.67 -17.12
C ALA A 161 17.55 4.74 -18.19
N LEU A 162 18.01 3.50 -18.28
CA LEU A 162 17.45 2.50 -19.19
C LEU A 162 15.98 2.18 -18.90
N SER A 163 15.50 2.38 -17.70
CA SER A 163 14.07 2.25 -17.36
C SER A 163 13.20 3.26 -18.12
N THR A 164 13.76 4.41 -18.47
CA THR A 164 13.07 5.48 -19.22
C THR A 164 12.99 5.22 -20.72
N TYR A 165 13.72 4.23 -21.24
CA TYR A 165 13.76 3.94 -22.67
C TYR A 165 12.72 2.88 -23.05
N ASN A 166 12.12 3.06 -24.22
CA ASN A 166 11.24 2.03 -24.77
C ASN A 166 12.11 0.89 -25.33
N LEU A 167 12.32 -0.15 -24.53
CA LEU A 167 13.04 -1.37 -24.87
C LEU A 167 12.10 -2.57 -25.06
N SER A 168 10.87 -2.31 -25.49
CA SER A 168 9.87 -3.34 -25.78
C SER A 168 10.13 -4.06 -27.12
N SER A 169 10.91 -3.44 -28.01
CA SER A 169 11.41 -4.00 -29.25
C SER A 169 12.93 -4.16 -29.20
N GLU A 170 13.45 -4.91 -30.14
CA GLU A 170 14.89 -5.10 -30.28
C GLU A 170 15.60 -3.77 -30.52
N ASN A 171 16.54 -3.43 -29.62
CA ASN A 171 17.36 -2.23 -29.70
C ASN A 171 18.82 -2.68 -29.76
N THR A 172 19.61 -2.06 -30.63
CA THR A 172 21.05 -2.33 -30.68
C THR A 172 21.78 -1.66 -29.52
N ILE A 173 22.92 -2.21 -29.11
CA ILE A 173 23.77 -1.58 -28.10
C ILE A 173 24.21 -0.19 -28.57
N SER A 174 24.48 -0.02 -29.86
CA SER A 174 24.89 1.26 -30.45
C SER A 174 23.81 2.34 -30.27
N GLU A 175 22.53 2.01 -30.49
CA GLU A 175 21.41 2.92 -30.29
C GLU A 175 21.27 3.31 -28.83
N ILE A 176 21.45 2.37 -27.92
CA ILE A 176 21.38 2.62 -26.48
C ILE A 176 22.52 3.53 -26.01
N LEU A 177 23.75 3.27 -26.45
CA LEU A 177 24.90 4.10 -26.13
C LEU A 177 24.73 5.54 -26.64
N GLU A 178 24.16 5.71 -27.86
CA GLU A 178 23.88 7.02 -28.42
C GLU A 178 22.81 7.76 -27.55
N LYS A 179 21.75 7.09 -27.10
CA LYS A 179 20.74 7.68 -26.21
C LYS A 179 21.32 8.06 -24.84
N LEU A 180 22.19 7.22 -24.26
CA LEU A 180 22.87 7.52 -23.00
C LEU A 180 23.76 8.74 -23.13
N LYS A 181 24.48 8.89 -24.23
CA LYS A 181 25.29 10.08 -24.54
C LYS A 181 24.42 11.34 -24.72
N GLN A 182 23.33 11.26 -25.50
CA GLN A 182 22.41 12.37 -25.71
C GLN A 182 21.81 12.86 -24.39
N ASN A 183 21.53 11.96 -23.46
CA ASN A 183 21.04 12.26 -22.13
C ASN A 183 22.16 12.63 -21.13
N LYS A 184 23.41 12.75 -21.58
CA LYS A 184 24.58 13.13 -20.77
C LYS A 184 24.87 12.16 -19.60
N ILE A 185 24.44 10.92 -19.70
CA ILE A 185 24.74 9.85 -18.73
C ILE A 185 26.18 9.34 -18.94
N ILE A 186 26.61 9.30 -20.19
CA ILE A 186 27.99 8.99 -20.59
C ILE A 186 28.53 10.09 -21.49
N ASP A 187 29.84 10.23 -21.53
CA ASP A 187 30.51 11.10 -22.48
C ASP A 187 30.78 10.41 -23.83
N ASN A 188 31.31 11.15 -24.78
CA ASN A 188 31.61 10.61 -26.11
C ASN A 188 32.74 9.59 -26.08
N ASP A 189 33.73 9.79 -25.23
CA ASP A 189 34.91 8.89 -25.15
C ASP A 189 34.50 7.53 -24.60
N THR A 190 33.65 7.52 -23.55
CA THR A 190 33.05 6.31 -23.00
C THR A 190 32.20 5.56 -24.05
N LYS A 191 31.38 6.28 -24.82
CA LYS A 191 30.60 5.70 -25.91
C LYS A 191 31.50 5.04 -26.96
N GLU A 192 32.48 5.79 -27.47
CA GLU A 192 33.38 5.26 -28.52
C GLU A 192 34.24 4.08 -28.00
N ARG A 193 34.61 4.09 -26.73
CA ARG A 193 35.30 2.97 -26.08
C ARG A 193 34.43 1.72 -26.08
N TRP A 194 33.18 1.82 -25.63
CA TRP A 194 32.28 0.66 -25.50
C TRP A 194 31.75 0.16 -26.86
N LEU A 195 31.83 0.95 -27.93
CA LEU A 195 31.55 0.52 -29.28
C LEU A 195 32.67 -0.41 -29.82
N GLN A 196 33.88 -0.39 -29.22
CA GLN A 196 34.96 -1.30 -29.62
C GLN A 196 34.70 -2.68 -29.02
N THR A 197 34.82 -3.74 -29.83
CA THR A 197 34.58 -5.13 -29.44
C THR A 197 35.29 -5.53 -28.15
N LYS A 198 36.57 -5.10 -27.98
CA LYS A 198 37.39 -5.41 -26.80
C LYS A 198 36.89 -4.79 -25.47
N HIS A 199 36.10 -3.71 -25.51
CA HIS A 199 35.60 -2.99 -24.37
C HIS A 199 34.07 -3.12 -24.21
N ARG A 200 33.38 -3.75 -25.15
CA ARG A 200 31.92 -3.97 -25.10
C ARG A 200 31.48 -4.69 -23.84
N GLN A 201 32.27 -5.61 -23.33
CA GLN A 201 31.94 -6.38 -22.12
C GLN A 201 31.81 -5.49 -20.90
N GLU A 202 32.57 -4.41 -20.79
CA GLU A 202 32.43 -3.44 -19.66
C GLU A 202 31.03 -2.85 -19.56
N PHE A 203 30.43 -2.49 -20.70
CA PHE A 203 29.04 -2.00 -20.71
C PHE A 203 28.05 -3.11 -20.41
N ILE A 204 28.25 -4.30 -20.96
CA ILE A 204 27.36 -5.44 -20.69
C ILE A 204 27.39 -5.81 -19.24
N ASP A 205 28.55 -5.85 -18.60
CA ASP A 205 28.67 -6.13 -17.16
C ASP A 205 27.93 -5.10 -16.31
N ILE A 206 28.01 -3.81 -16.67
CA ILE A 206 27.26 -2.75 -15.97
C ILE A 206 25.76 -3.04 -16.01
N ILE A 207 25.21 -3.36 -17.17
CA ILE A 207 23.76 -3.48 -17.34
C ILE A 207 23.20 -4.87 -17.04
N GLN A 208 24.05 -5.87 -16.78
CA GLN A 208 23.65 -7.20 -16.28
C GLN A 208 23.67 -7.31 -14.77
N ASN A 209 24.42 -6.46 -14.08
CA ASN A 209 24.52 -6.50 -12.63
C ASN A 209 23.36 -5.75 -11.96
N ASN A 210 22.94 -6.26 -10.82
CA ASN A 210 22.08 -5.57 -9.88
C ASN A 210 22.93 -4.70 -8.95
N TYR A 211 22.35 -3.60 -8.43
CA TYR A 211 23.09 -2.67 -7.59
C TYR A 211 22.34 -2.41 -6.27
N MET A 212 23.04 -2.55 -5.14
CA MET A 212 22.53 -2.15 -3.86
C MET A 212 22.77 -0.65 -3.69
N VAL A 213 21.72 0.16 -3.75
CA VAL A 213 21.83 1.60 -3.76
C VAL A 213 21.30 2.20 -2.46
N VAL A 214 22.16 2.99 -1.80
CA VAL A 214 21.75 3.83 -0.67
C VAL A 214 21.16 5.11 -1.23
N PRO A 215 19.84 5.35 -1.06
CA PRO A 215 19.19 6.52 -1.62
C PRO A 215 19.59 7.78 -0.87
N THR A 216 19.46 8.94 -1.53
CA THR A 216 19.41 10.21 -0.81
C THR A 216 18.13 10.21 0.03
N TYR A 217 18.24 10.37 1.35
CA TYR A 217 17.08 10.39 2.24
C TYR A 217 16.29 11.68 2.05
N THR A 218 15.47 11.70 1.01
CA THR A 218 14.61 12.84 0.66
C THR A 218 13.28 12.84 1.43
N ASN A 219 12.95 11.73 2.11
CA ASN A 219 11.77 11.63 2.95
C ASN A 219 12.08 10.93 4.29
N GLU A 220 11.29 11.25 5.30
CA GLU A 220 11.47 10.73 6.67
C GLU A 220 11.18 9.22 6.74
N ARG A 221 10.30 8.67 5.91
CA ARG A 221 9.99 7.24 5.88
C ARG A 221 11.23 6.42 5.53
N LEU A 222 11.93 6.74 4.43
CA LEU A 222 13.17 6.04 4.04
C LEU A 222 14.21 6.07 5.16
N LYS A 223 14.35 7.23 5.81
CA LYS A 223 15.27 7.41 6.92
C LYS A 223 14.89 6.55 8.12
N LYS A 224 13.62 6.56 8.54
CA LYS A 224 13.11 5.77 9.67
C LYS A 224 13.22 4.27 9.43
N GLN A 225 13.03 3.84 8.20
CA GLN A 225 13.15 2.45 7.80
C GLN A 225 14.59 2.01 7.52
N SER A 226 15.59 2.90 7.61
CA SER A 226 16.97 2.63 7.17
C SER A 226 16.98 1.98 5.77
N GLY A 227 16.13 2.53 4.88
CA GLY A 227 15.80 1.93 3.60
C GLY A 227 16.94 2.03 2.60
N VAL A 228 17.18 0.94 1.89
CA VAL A 228 18.05 0.82 0.73
C VAL A 228 17.32 0.10 -0.37
N PHE A 229 17.81 0.19 -1.60
CA PHE A 229 17.15 -0.43 -2.74
C PHE A 229 18.09 -1.34 -3.51
N LEU A 230 17.62 -2.53 -3.86
CA LEU A 230 18.24 -3.31 -4.91
C LEU A 230 17.66 -2.83 -6.25
N LEU A 231 18.48 -2.12 -7.02
CA LEU A 231 18.17 -1.71 -8.38
C LEU A 231 18.36 -2.92 -9.29
N ALA A 232 17.26 -3.52 -9.71
CA ALA A 232 17.29 -4.69 -10.57
C ALA A 232 17.60 -4.29 -12.03
N SER A 233 18.56 -4.96 -12.63
CA SER A 233 18.97 -4.73 -14.03
C SER A 233 17.82 -5.06 -14.98
N LEU A 234 17.27 -6.26 -14.93
CA LEU A 234 16.15 -6.74 -15.74
C LEU A 234 16.40 -6.65 -17.27
N PHE A 235 17.63 -6.86 -17.71
CA PHE A 235 18.00 -6.85 -19.14
C PHE A 235 18.54 -8.20 -19.60
N LEU A 236 18.17 -8.56 -20.81
CA LEU A 236 18.67 -9.72 -21.52
C LEU A 236 19.44 -9.25 -22.74
N PHE A 237 20.62 -9.86 -22.96
CA PHE A 237 21.45 -9.65 -24.13
C PHE A 237 21.40 -10.81 -25.07
N LYS A 238 21.31 -10.50 -26.37
CA LYS A 238 21.59 -11.41 -27.43
C LYS A 238 22.80 -10.85 -28.19
N LEU A 239 23.97 -11.45 -27.95
CA LEU A 239 25.21 -11.03 -28.60
C LEU A 239 25.21 -11.46 -30.05
N GLY A 240 25.42 -10.49 -30.96
CA GLY A 240 25.72 -10.70 -32.36
C GLY A 240 27.23 -10.81 -32.61
N THR A 241 27.59 -11.03 -33.84
CA THR A 241 29.01 -11.04 -34.29
C THR A 241 29.62 -9.63 -34.23
N ASP A 242 28.79 -8.60 -34.42
CA ASP A 242 29.12 -7.19 -34.30
C ASP A 242 28.26 -6.54 -33.22
N ILE A 243 28.66 -5.32 -32.80
CA ILE A 243 27.91 -4.52 -31.85
C ILE A 243 26.56 -4.06 -32.41
N ASN A 244 26.49 -3.85 -33.71
CA ASN A 244 25.27 -3.47 -34.42
C ASN A 244 24.26 -4.63 -34.49
N ASP A 245 24.73 -5.87 -34.37
CA ASP A 245 23.89 -7.08 -34.35
C ASP A 245 23.55 -7.52 -32.90
N SER A 246 24.11 -6.84 -31.92
CA SER A 246 23.89 -7.15 -30.50
C SER A 246 22.67 -6.43 -30.00
N ILE A 247 21.72 -7.19 -29.46
CA ILE A 247 20.40 -6.69 -29.07
C ILE A 247 20.25 -6.73 -27.55
N ILE A 248 19.61 -5.70 -26.99
CA ILE A 248 19.18 -5.62 -25.60
C ILE A 248 17.65 -5.60 -25.53
N SER A 249 17.10 -6.36 -24.63
CA SER A 249 15.67 -6.38 -24.34
C SER A 249 15.43 -6.47 -22.84
N LYS A 250 14.21 -6.12 -22.40
CA LYS A 250 13.80 -6.32 -21.00
C LYS A 250 13.45 -7.78 -20.75
N THR A 251 13.78 -8.27 -19.56
CA THR A 251 13.45 -9.62 -19.11
C THR A 251 12.85 -9.61 -17.71
N LYS A 252 12.00 -10.59 -17.44
CA LYS A 252 11.49 -10.88 -16.10
C LYS A 252 12.34 -12.02 -15.51
N GLY A 253 12.73 -11.89 -14.25
CA GLY A 253 13.47 -12.92 -13.51
C GLY A 253 13.27 -12.79 -12.01
N THR A 254 13.46 -13.88 -11.30
CA THR A 254 13.46 -13.85 -9.83
C THR A 254 14.74 -13.22 -9.30
N LEU A 255 14.63 -12.49 -8.19
CA LEU A 255 15.78 -11.98 -7.47
C LEU A 255 16.15 -12.88 -6.25
N ARG A 256 15.58 -14.08 -6.14
CA ARG A 256 15.87 -15.00 -5.03
C ARG A 256 17.36 -15.33 -4.92
N THR A 257 18.04 -15.47 -6.06
CA THR A 257 19.48 -15.76 -6.13
C THR A 257 20.37 -14.63 -5.64
N GLU A 258 19.83 -13.43 -5.46
CA GLU A 258 20.56 -12.28 -4.90
C GLU A 258 20.67 -12.33 -3.38
N PHE A 259 19.90 -13.21 -2.74
CA PHE A 259 19.87 -13.42 -1.31
C PHE A 259 20.61 -14.71 -0.95
N ASP A 260 20.91 -14.88 0.33
CA ASP A 260 21.45 -16.13 0.87
C ASP A 260 20.42 -17.26 0.75
N ASP A 261 20.89 -18.51 0.68
CA ASP A 261 20.00 -19.66 0.68
C ASP A 261 19.31 -19.83 2.03
N LYS A 262 20.01 -19.49 3.12
CA LYS A 262 19.42 -19.40 4.47
C LYS A 262 18.49 -18.20 4.58
N TYR A 263 17.44 -18.34 5.35
CA TYR A 263 16.51 -17.25 5.67
C TYR A 263 15.78 -17.53 6.98
N PHE A 264 15.25 -16.47 7.59
CA PHE A 264 14.48 -16.60 8.83
C PHE A 264 13.00 -16.67 8.52
N TYR A 265 12.26 -17.39 9.37
CA TYR A 265 10.80 -17.37 9.30
C TYR A 265 10.18 -17.16 10.67
N VAL A 266 9.00 -16.56 10.69
CA VAL A 266 8.16 -16.33 11.86
C VAL A 266 6.84 -17.05 11.65
N SER A 267 6.47 -17.92 12.59
CA SER A 267 5.16 -18.56 12.56
C SER A 267 4.05 -17.50 12.64
N GLY A 268 2.95 -17.71 11.88
CA GLY A 268 1.78 -16.82 11.92
C GLY A 268 1.29 -16.55 13.35
N ASN A 269 1.34 -17.56 14.20
CA ASN A 269 0.92 -17.45 15.60
C ASN A 269 1.82 -16.54 16.46
N ASN A 270 3.09 -16.36 16.06
CA ASN A 270 4.07 -15.58 16.83
C ASN A 270 4.16 -14.13 16.37
N LYS A 271 3.58 -13.80 15.20
CA LYS A 271 3.69 -12.45 14.62
C LYS A 271 3.21 -11.35 15.54
N GLU A 272 2.03 -11.52 16.13
CA GLU A 272 1.44 -10.50 17.00
C GLU A 272 2.28 -10.25 18.26
N GLU A 273 2.82 -11.30 18.87
CA GLU A 273 3.66 -11.16 20.06
C GLU A 273 4.99 -10.46 19.74
N ILE A 274 5.62 -10.85 18.64
CA ILE A 274 6.85 -10.20 18.17
C ILE A 274 6.60 -8.72 17.82
N LEU A 275 5.43 -8.35 17.25
CA LEU A 275 5.08 -6.94 17.02
C LEU A 275 4.97 -6.16 18.34
N LYS A 276 4.41 -6.75 19.39
CA LYS A 276 4.38 -6.14 20.74
C LYS A 276 5.76 -5.95 21.32
N GLU A 277 6.65 -6.95 21.15
CA GLU A 277 8.06 -6.81 21.55
C GLU A 277 8.77 -5.69 20.77
N LEU A 278 8.57 -5.62 19.44
CA LEU A 278 9.16 -4.59 18.58
C LEU A 278 8.71 -3.17 18.96
N ASP A 279 7.47 -3.03 19.43
CA ASP A 279 6.94 -1.74 19.91
C ASP A 279 7.73 -1.21 21.11
N ILE A 280 8.19 -2.09 22.01
CA ILE A 280 9.08 -1.73 23.14
C ILE A 280 10.39 -1.10 22.64
N TYR A 281 10.88 -1.53 21.47
CA TYR A 281 12.07 -0.98 20.81
C TYR A 281 11.76 0.22 19.92
N ASN A 282 10.52 0.72 19.96
CA ASN A 282 10.05 1.80 19.13
C ASN A 282 10.10 1.48 17.61
N ILE A 283 9.93 0.21 17.26
CA ILE A 283 9.77 -0.30 15.90
C ILE A 283 8.30 -0.66 15.69
N ASN A 284 7.52 0.30 15.24
CA ASN A 284 6.07 0.17 15.07
C ASN A 284 5.58 0.99 13.86
N GLU A 285 4.30 0.91 13.55
CA GLU A 285 3.71 1.62 12.41
C GLU A 285 3.94 3.13 12.48
N ALA A 286 3.76 3.75 13.64
CA ALA A 286 3.92 5.19 13.80
C ALA A 286 5.35 5.66 13.58
N THR A 287 6.34 4.89 14.02
CA THR A 287 7.76 5.27 13.85
C THR A 287 8.27 5.02 12.46
N LEU A 288 7.81 3.94 11.81
CA LEU A 288 8.26 3.54 10.48
C LEU A 288 7.54 4.26 9.34
N PHE A 289 6.32 4.74 9.60
CA PHE A 289 5.47 5.44 8.64
C PHE A 289 5.03 6.79 9.23
N PRO A 290 5.85 7.86 9.04
CA PRO A 290 5.61 9.15 9.67
C PRO A 290 4.43 9.93 9.06
N GLU A 291 3.82 9.43 7.99
CA GLU A 291 2.66 10.04 7.34
C GLU A 291 1.45 10.07 8.28
N LEU A 292 0.67 11.14 8.23
CA LEU A 292 -0.44 11.39 9.16
C LEU A 292 -1.44 10.21 9.22
N GLU A 293 -1.72 9.59 8.08
CA GLU A 293 -2.64 8.45 7.99
C GLU A 293 -2.18 7.29 8.90
N HIS A 294 -0.91 6.91 8.82
CA HIS A 294 -0.33 5.84 9.63
C HIS A 294 -0.25 6.21 11.12
N GLN A 295 0.04 7.48 11.42
CA GLN A 295 0.04 7.97 12.80
C GLN A 295 -1.35 7.82 13.42
N LEU A 296 -2.40 8.24 12.71
CA LEU A 296 -3.79 8.14 13.19
C LEU A 296 -4.24 6.69 13.33
N ASN A 297 -3.85 5.81 12.40
CA ASN A 297 -4.15 4.38 12.49
C ASN A 297 -3.47 3.74 13.70
N HIS A 298 -2.20 4.03 13.93
CA HIS A 298 -1.47 3.53 15.10
C HIS A 298 -2.12 4.00 16.41
N ILE A 299 -2.46 5.29 16.52
CA ILE A 299 -3.16 5.85 17.69
C ILE A 299 -4.49 5.13 17.89
N ARG A 300 -5.31 5.00 16.84
CA ARG A 300 -6.59 4.30 16.94
C ARG A 300 -6.41 2.87 17.46
N ASN A 301 -5.52 2.08 16.85
CA ASN A 301 -5.28 0.68 17.24
C ASN A 301 -4.76 0.56 18.68
N THR A 302 -3.90 1.48 19.12
CA THR A 302 -3.37 1.52 20.50
C THR A 302 -4.48 1.72 21.52
N TYR A 303 -5.47 2.59 21.24
CA TYR A 303 -6.53 2.93 22.17
C TYR A 303 -7.79 2.08 21.99
N GLU A 304 -7.96 1.38 20.87
CA GLU A 304 -9.13 0.54 20.61
C GLU A 304 -9.28 -0.58 21.65
N THR A 305 -8.19 -1.22 22.04
CA THR A 305 -8.17 -2.28 23.07
C THR A 305 -8.55 -1.79 24.47
N SER A 306 -8.38 -0.50 24.73
CA SER A 306 -8.76 0.15 26.00
C SER A 306 -10.11 0.87 25.91
N ALA A 307 -10.72 0.91 24.71
CA ALA A 307 -12.03 1.50 24.54
C ALA A 307 -13.09 0.68 25.28
N ARG A 308 -13.91 1.37 26.04
CA ARG A 308 -15.03 0.75 26.74
C ARG A 308 -16.36 1.15 26.09
N PRO A 309 -17.39 0.29 26.17
CA PRO A 309 -18.71 0.68 25.69
C PRO A 309 -19.15 2.03 26.27
N VAL A 310 -19.74 2.86 25.44
CA VAL A 310 -20.18 4.22 25.83
C VAL A 310 -21.12 4.17 27.03
N GLU A 311 -21.90 3.11 27.15
CA GLU A 311 -22.83 2.88 28.26
C GLU A 311 -22.13 2.81 29.66
N GLU A 312 -20.82 2.46 29.68
CA GLU A 312 -20.07 2.47 30.95
C GLU A 312 -19.67 3.87 31.40
N PHE A 313 -19.58 4.85 30.50
CA PHE A 313 -19.09 6.20 30.81
C PHE A 313 -20.16 7.27 30.72
N VAL A 314 -21.12 7.11 29.82
CA VAL A 314 -22.19 8.04 29.62
C VAL A 314 -23.38 7.56 30.45
N LYS A 315 -23.60 8.15 31.60
CA LYS A 315 -24.90 8.07 32.23
C LYS A 315 -25.84 8.87 31.33
N TYR A 316 -26.64 8.18 30.54
CA TYR A 316 -27.69 8.81 29.78
C TYR A 316 -28.58 9.58 30.74
N LYS A 317 -28.62 10.89 30.61
CA LYS A 317 -29.58 11.69 31.33
C LYS A 317 -30.86 11.60 30.50
N GLU A 318 -31.81 10.78 30.96
CA GLU A 318 -33.19 10.87 30.47
C GLU A 318 -33.72 12.24 30.80
N VAL A 319 -33.81 13.12 29.82
CA VAL A 319 -34.51 14.38 29.96
C VAL A 319 -35.98 14.12 29.62
N TYR A 320 -36.74 13.81 30.63
CA TYR A 320 -38.19 13.71 30.49
C TYR A 320 -38.81 15.11 30.57
N GLU A 321 -39.27 15.65 29.44
CA GLU A 321 -40.13 16.82 29.38
C GLU A 321 -41.59 16.38 29.26
N PRO A 322 -42.44 16.57 30.27
CA PRO A 322 -43.86 16.15 30.26
C PRO A 322 -44.70 16.84 29.18
N SER A 323 -44.24 17.96 28.64
CA SER A 323 -44.91 18.76 27.62
C SER A 323 -44.62 18.36 26.19
N LYS A 324 -43.49 17.67 25.91
CA LYS A 324 -43.13 17.13 24.61
C LYS A 324 -43.18 15.61 24.67
N LYS A 325 -44.01 14.99 23.83
CA LYS A 325 -44.26 13.54 23.79
C LYS A 325 -43.06 12.73 23.19
N SER A 326 -41.85 13.21 23.29
CA SER A 326 -40.68 12.57 22.76
C SER A 326 -39.56 12.49 23.81
N VAL A 327 -39.04 11.27 24.03
CA VAL A 327 -37.85 11.02 24.85
C VAL A 327 -36.64 11.08 23.91
N TYR A 328 -35.73 12.00 24.12
CA TYR A 328 -34.47 12.06 23.40
C TYR A 328 -33.40 11.37 24.22
N LEU A 329 -32.76 10.34 23.64
CA LEU A 329 -31.55 9.72 24.18
C LEU A 329 -30.34 10.56 23.72
N TYR A 330 -29.59 11.06 24.71
CA TYR A 330 -28.36 11.82 24.43
C TYR A 330 -27.34 10.89 23.80
N GLY A 331 -26.89 11.19 22.55
CA GLY A 331 -25.88 10.41 21.81
C GLY A 331 -26.40 9.68 20.57
N GLU A 332 -27.71 9.61 20.35
CA GLU A 332 -28.25 9.03 19.11
C GLU A 332 -27.96 9.96 17.93
N ASP A 333 -27.35 9.42 16.88
CA ASP A 333 -27.18 10.16 15.61
C ASP A 333 -28.58 10.40 15.00
N LEU A 334 -28.78 11.56 14.38
CA LEU A 334 -30.01 11.90 13.66
C LEU A 334 -30.41 10.79 12.68
N ASN A 335 -29.46 10.19 12.02
CA ASN A 335 -29.70 9.09 11.06
C ASN A 335 -30.26 7.85 11.77
N ASP A 336 -29.66 7.47 12.90
CA ASP A 336 -30.12 6.32 13.71
C ASP A 336 -31.50 6.58 14.29
N TYR A 337 -31.75 7.78 14.77
CA TYR A 337 -33.06 8.20 15.24
C TYR A 337 -34.14 8.07 14.16
N ILE A 338 -33.88 8.61 12.95
CA ILE A 338 -34.82 8.50 11.82
C ILE A 338 -35.10 7.04 11.46
N VAL A 339 -34.05 6.20 11.48
CA VAL A 339 -34.16 4.76 11.15
C VAL A 339 -34.97 4.01 12.20
N ASN A 340 -34.69 4.23 13.48
CA ASN A 340 -35.32 3.52 14.59
C ASN A 340 -36.80 3.90 14.74
N ASP A 341 -37.11 5.19 14.59
CA ASP A 341 -38.45 5.73 14.73
C ASP A 341 -39.20 5.97 13.41
N PHE A 342 -38.69 5.42 12.31
CA PHE A 342 -39.18 5.69 10.96
C PHE A 342 -40.71 5.53 10.82
N GLU A 343 -41.25 4.43 11.34
CA GLU A 343 -42.68 4.17 11.31
C GLU A 343 -43.50 5.27 12.00
N ARG A 344 -43.01 5.80 13.10
CA ARG A 344 -43.64 6.92 13.83
C ARG A 344 -43.56 8.22 13.04
N ILE A 345 -42.42 8.51 12.42
CA ILE A 345 -42.16 9.73 11.67
C ILE A 345 -43.09 9.86 10.46
N VAL A 346 -43.29 8.75 9.72
CA VAL A 346 -44.10 8.74 8.50
C VAL A 346 -45.50 8.16 8.72
N LYS A 347 -45.94 8.06 9.99
CA LYS A 347 -47.27 7.52 10.35
C LYS A 347 -48.40 8.24 9.64
N GLY A 348 -49.23 7.48 8.92
CA GLY A 348 -50.37 8.01 8.16
C GLY A 348 -50.00 8.59 6.79
N VAL A 349 -48.70 8.61 6.43
CA VAL A 349 -48.20 9.04 5.13
C VAL A 349 -47.76 7.84 4.28
N VAL A 350 -47.06 6.88 4.87
CA VAL A 350 -46.58 5.66 4.22
C VAL A 350 -47.43 4.47 4.66
N THR A 351 -47.82 3.62 3.70
CA THR A 351 -48.55 2.38 4.02
C THR A 351 -47.60 1.33 4.59
N HIS A 352 -48.14 0.37 5.35
CA HIS A 352 -47.34 -0.70 5.94
C HIS A 352 -46.55 -1.50 4.87
N ASP A 353 -47.14 -1.73 3.71
CA ASP A 353 -46.51 -2.46 2.60
C ASP A 353 -45.35 -1.70 1.93
N ASP A 354 -45.31 -0.39 2.09
CA ASP A 354 -44.28 0.47 1.49
C ASP A 354 -43.19 0.87 2.49
N MET A 355 -43.42 0.62 3.77
CA MET A 355 -42.62 1.12 4.90
C MET A 355 -41.13 0.75 4.73
N GLU A 356 -40.86 -0.53 4.56
CA GLU A 356 -39.47 -1.02 4.44
C GLU A 356 -38.80 -0.53 3.17
N SER A 357 -39.52 -0.45 2.06
CA SER A 357 -38.97 0.05 0.78
C SER A 357 -38.61 1.52 0.85
N ILE A 358 -39.46 2.34 1.44
CA ILE A 358 -39.21 3.78 1.59
C ILE A 358 -38.10 4.04 2.60
N LYS A 359 -38.07 3.29 3.72
CA LYS A 359 -36.99 3.35 4.71
C LYS A 359 -35.63 3.09 4.06
N ASN A 360 -35.51 2.03 3.27
CA ASN A 360 -34.28 1.68 2.56
C ASN A 360 -33.84 2.74 1.55
N ILE A 361 -34.78 3.39 0.86
CA ILE A 361 -34.49 4.52 -0.06
C ILE A 361 -33.87 5.68 0.71
N ILE A 362 -34.45 6.01 1.87
CA ILE A 362 -34.01 7.14 2.68
C ILE A 362 -32.65 6.86 3.28
N GLN A 363 -32.42 5.67 3.87
CA GLN A 363 -31.15 5.25 4.45
C GLN A 363 -29.99 5.31 3.43
N LYS A 364 -30.26 4.90 2.19
CA LYS A 364 -29.26 4.93 1.10
C LYS A 364 -28.74 6.35 0.81
N ASN A 365 -29.52 7.37 1.11
CA ASN A 365 -29.19 8.76 0.86
C ASN A 365 -28.57 9.45 2.10
N PHE A 366 -28.44 8.78 3.23
CA PHE A 366 -27.80 9.31 4.40
C PHE A 366 -26.29 9.49 4.18
N GLY A 367 -25.78 10.57 4.70
CA GLY A 367 -24.36 10.92 4.69
C GLY A 367 -24.16 12.08 5.66
N VAL A 368 -22.95 12.58 5.79
CA VAL A 368 -22.65 13.73 6.66
C VAL A 368 -23.44 14.95 6.18
N ASP A 369 -24.24 15.54 7.07
CA ASP A 369 -25.07 16.74 6.82
C ASP A 369 -25.94 16.62 5.55
N TRP A 370 -26.49 15.44 5.28
CA TRP A 370 -27.30 15.17 4.08
C TRP A 370 -28.48 16.16 3.95
N TYR A 371 -29.09 16.55 5.06
CA TYR A 371 -30.24 17.45 5.14
C TYR A 371 -29.89 18.91 4.78
N LYS A 372 -28.61 19.28 4.77
CA LYS A 372 -28.12 20.60 4.32
C LYS A 372 -27.78 20.63 2.84
N ARG A 373 -27.80 19.48 2.15
CA ARG A 373 -27.37 19.34 0.75
C ARG A 373 -28.56 19.22 -0.19
N GLU A 374 -28.89 20.28 -0.89
CA GLU A 374 -30.04 20.30 -1.82
C GLU A 374 -29.96 19.21 -2.89
N SER A 375 -28.75 18.86 -3.36
CA SER A 375 -28.55 17.76 -4.33
C SER A 375 -28.96 16.40 -3.78
N VAL A 376 -28.71 16.14 -2.49
CA VAL A 376 -29.09 14.88 -1.81
C VAL A 376 -30.59 14.85 -1.58
N LEU A 377 -31.17 15.95 -1.10
CA LEU A 377 -32.61 16.08 -0.91
C LEU A 377 -33.38 15.90 -2.22
N SER A 378 -32.88 16.48 -3.31
CA SER A 378 -33.47 16.32 -4.64
C SER A 378 -33.34 14.87 -5.13
N GLY A 379 -32.19 14.20 -4.90
CA GLY A 379 -31.98 12.79 -5.20
C GLY A 379 -32.95 11.90 -4.44
N MET A 380 -33.10 12.12 -3.13
CA MET A 380 -34.04 11.39 -2.27
C MET A 380 -35.51 11.55 -2.75
N ARG A 381 -35.91 12.78 -3.09
CA ARG A 381 -37.24 13.05 -3.67
C ARG A 381 -37.44 12.24 -4.96
N MET A 382 -36.46 12.23 -5.85
CA MET A 382 -36.55 11.50 -7.11
C MET A 382 -36.62 9.99 -6.92
N ASP A 383 -35.89 9.44 -5.96
CA ASP A 383 -35.87 8.00 -5.66
C ASP A 383 -37.22 7.56 -5.07
N ILE A 384 -37.79 8.34 -4.13
CA ILE A 384 -39.12 8.08 -3.57
C ILE A 384 -40.20 8.20 -4.64
N LEU A 385 -40.17 9.26 -5.43
CA LEU A 385 -41.10 9.46 -6.55
C LEU A 385 -41.03 8.33 -7.56
N GLY A 386 -39.80 7.92 -7.92
CA GLY A 386 -39.54 6.81 -8.82
C GLY A 386 -40.12 5.48 -8.30
N TYR A 387 -40.01 5.23 -7.00
CA TYR A 387 -40.63 4.06 -6.37
C TYR A 387 -42.15 4.05 -6.59
N TYR A 388 -42.85 5.15 -6.29
CA TYR A 388 -44.28 5.22 -6.44
C TYR A 388 -44.76 5.16 -7.91
N LEU A 389 -44.05 5.82 -8.83
CA LEU A 389 -44.41 5.82 -10.25
C LEU A 389 -44.11 4.50 -10.95
N LEU A 390 -42.93 3.94 -10.72
CA LEU A 390 -42.43 2.79 -11.49
C LEU A 390 -42.78 1.45 -10.87
N LYS A 391 -42.65 1.32 -9.53
CA LYS A 391 -42.96 0.07 -8.84
C LYS A 391 -44.42 -0.04 -8.47
N LYS A 392 -45.01 1.00 -7.88
CA LYS A 392 -46.40 0.99 -7.44
C LYS A 392 -47.41 1.43 -8.51
N LYS A 393 -46.93 2.08 -9.59
CA LYS A 393 -47.75 2.56 -10.72
C LYS A 393 -48.91 3.48 -10.29
N ILE A 394 -48.66 4.33 -9.31
CA ILE A 394 -49.61 5.31 -8.78
C ILE A 394 -49.66 6.53 -9.70
N ASP A 395 -50.82 7.23 -9.76
CA ASP A 395 -50.96 8.48 -10.47
C ASP A 395 -49.89 9.51 -10.06
N LYS A 396 -49.38 10.26 -11.06
CA LYS A 396 -48.26 11.19 -10.86
C LYS A 396 -48.56 12.25 -9.79
N ASN A 397 -49.79 12.80 -9.74
CA ASN A 397 -50.11 13.84 -8.78
C ASN A 397 -50.19 13.27 -7.36
N ILE A 398 -50.69 12.02 -7.20
CA ILE A 398 -50.75 11.33 -5.92
C ILE A 398 -49.31 10.99 -5.47
N ALA A 399 -48.48 10.45 -6.35
CA ALA A 399 -47.08 10.11 -6.08
C ALA A 399 -46.27 11.33 -5.63
N LEU A 400 -46.42 12.46 -6.31
CA LEU A 400 -45.78 13.74 -5.92
C LEU A 400 -46.22 14.17 -4.53
N LYS A 401 -47.54 14.17 -4.27
CA LYS A 401 -48.07 14.56 -2.95
C LYS A 401 -47.53 13.69 -1.84
N GLN A 402 -47.49 12.38 -2.03
CA GLN A 402 -46.93 11.43 -1.03
C GLN A 402 -45.44 11.68 -0.82
N THR A 403 -44.67 11.89 -1.88
CA THR A 403 -43.23 12.18 -1.80
C THR A 403 -42.99 13.43 -0.97
N GLU A 404 -43.70 14.54 -1.22
CA GLU A 404 -43.54 15.78 -0.47
C GLU A 404 -43.99 15.66 0.99
N GLN A 405 -45.01 14.86 1.28
CA GLN A 405 -45.42 14.58 2.66
C GLN A 405 -44.34 13.81 3.42
N ILE A 406 -43.72 12.79 2.81
CA ILE A 406 -42.61 12.04 3.42
C ILE A 406 -41.42 12.96 3.68
N MET A 407 -41.01 13.74 2.68
CA MET A 407 -39.89 14.67 2.81
C MET A 407 -40.15 15.74 3.89
N SER A 408 -41.37 16.26 3.94
CA SER A 408 -41.75 17.22 4.99
C SER A 408 -41.71 16.58 6.37
N SER A 409 -42.18 15.37 6.55
CA SER A 409 -42.10 14.66 7.84
C SER A 409 -40.67 14.42 8.28
N LEU A 410 -39.77 14.09 7.36
CA LEU A 410 -38.33 13.92 7.65
C LEU A 410 -37.66 15.23 8.02
N LEU A 411 -37.89 16.30 7.27
CA LEU A 411 -37.30 17.61 7.53
C LEU A 411 -37.81 18.25 8.86
N ASN A 412 -39.06 18.03 9.18
CA ASN A 412 -39.59 18.47 10.51
C ASN A 412 -38.84 17.80 11.67
N VAL A 413 -38.51 16.51 11.53
CA VAL A 413 -37.71 15.81 12.55
C VAL A 413 -36.28 16.35 12.59
N VAL A 414 -35.68 16.66 11.44
CA VAL A 414 -34.35 17.30 11.35
C VAL A 414 -34.37 18.66 12.07
N ASP A 415 -35.40 19.47 11.85
CA ASP A 415 -35.51 20.77 12.47
C ASP A 415 -35.72 20.66 13.99
N GLU A 416 -36.55 19.73 14.43
CA GLU A 416 -36.76 19.44 15.87
C GLU A 416 -35.45 18.95 16.54
N PHE A 417 -34.71 18.06 15.88
CA PHE A 417 -33.46 17.49 16.37
C PHE A 417 -32.33 18.53 16.42
N THR A 418 -32.24 19.41 15.41
CA THR A 418 -31.24 20.48 15.39
C THR A 418 -31.55 21.62 16.34
N TYR A 419 -32.82 21.91 16.59
CA TYR A 419 -33.23 22.94 17.54
C TYR A 419 -32.94 22.53 18.99
N SER A 420 -33.15 21.26 19.33
CA SER A 420 -32.86 20.76 20.68
C SER A 420 -31.34 20.78 20.98
N LYS A 421 -30.47 20.60 19.98
CA LYS A 421 -29.02 20.73 20.19
C LYS A 421 -28.53 22.18 20.36
N ALA A 422 -29.26 23.16 19.88
CA ALA A 422 -28.90 24.58 20.02
C ALA A 422 -29.25 25.13 21.39
N GLU A 423 -30.26 24.59 22.08
CA GLU A 423 -30.65 25.01 23.42
C GLU A 423 -29.79 24.37 24.53
N ASP A 424 -29.10 23.24 24.25
CA ASP A 424 -28.22 22.56 25.22
C ASP A 424 -26.75 23.05 25.16
N GLY A 425 -26.45 24.04 24.35
CA GLY A 425 -25.11 24.61 24.11
C GLY A 425 -24.83 25.95 24.77
N GLU A 426 -25.67 26.44 25.72
CA GLU A 426 -25.40 27.60 26.58
C GLU A 426 -25.04 27.20 28.02
#